data_d4bb3827c977a8432affd7840296ae39
#
_entry.id   d4bb3827c977a8432affd7840296ae39
#
_cell.length_a   1.000
_cell.length_b   1.000
_cell.length_c   1.000
_cell.angle_alpha   90.00
_cell.angle_beta   90.00
_cell.angle_gamma   90.00
#
_symmetry.space_group_name_H-M   'P 1'
#
loop_
_entity.id
_entity.type
_entity.pdbx_description
1 polymer ?
#
loop_
_entity_poly.entity_id
_entity_poly.type
_entity_poly.pdbx_seq_one_letter_code
_entity_poly.pdbx_strand_id
1 'polypeptide(L)'
;MRTRTFRFACAGLLAAAAVAIGFALLRASRAVQRASSETAADAAIPFRVIHLDPGRSNLEPVAAPAVFRDAVLFQGSLYLCGPGGLIQYDSEGAVRARFMAGPDLPAAPVRVATGAAAGSGEPELFVATAGEGLLAYNGRAFRHVRPNDAAYRDLTAVLPLATGRVLLGTAKKGVVVYDGERLVPFHAAFENLEVSVLAGDDANLWTGTVNDGVLHWRAGAVERFGEAEGLPDPHVLSIVVSGDAAYVGTPMGVAEFAGGRFRRVLAEGVFAESLLVRDGALEVGTLEQGVVEVPLTPARPRPASRGAELLPGKVERLLAIDARLYALSENSLYRIGRDGAWERVLDRGAAVLADRNISALAFDSAGRLWTGYFDRGLDILAPTLDRATHIENDHVFCINRLVWDRERNVTAAATANGLVLFDAAGRERQVLRREQGLIASQVTDVAFRGGGMVVATPAGVTFLDGAGARSLYAFHGLVNNHAYALAAAGERLLVGTLGGLSVLDNDTVRANYTTANSGLRHNWITAIARVGDEWFVGTYGGGVIRFDSSGRWSRFPDLRAPFEVNTNAMLATEHAVYAGSLRGGIYVYDRASARWHTLRAGLPSPNVTALAARGGTIYAGTDNGLVRFPEDSR
;
A
#
# COMPACT_ATOMS: atom_id res chain seq x y z
N MET A 1 -32.48 -77.80 -33.43
CA MET A 1 -32.86 -77.14 -32.17
C MET A 1 -31.66 -76.69 -31.32
N ARG A 2 -30.49 -77.31 -31.40
CA ARG A 2 -29.30 -76.98 -30.55
C ARG A 2 -28.59 -75.61 -30.88
N THR A 3 -28.71 -75.06 -32.07
CA THR A 3 -28.04 -73.83 -32.49
C THR A 3 -28.77 -72.52 -32.08
N ARG A 4 -30.08 -72.61 -31.86
CA ARG A 4 -30.86 -71.43 -31.39
C ARG A 4 -30.66 -71.12 -29.87
N THR A 5 -30.61 -72.20 -29.05
CA THR A 5 -30.38 -72.06 -27.60
C THR A 5 -28.99 -71.58 -27.30
N PHE A 6 -27.97 -71.93 -28.08
CA PHE A 6 -26.61 -71.39 -27.89
C PHE A 6 -26.50 -69.90 -28.21
N ARG A 7 -27.20 -69.40 -29.24
CA ARG A 7 -27.24 -67.95 -29.57
C ARG A 7 -27.94 -67.12 -28.52
N PHE A 8 -29.01 -67.65 -27.90
CA PHE A 8 -29.68 -66.91 -26.78
C PHE A 8 -28.85 -66.90 -25.50
N ALA A 9 -28.11 -67.94 -25.20
CA ALA A 9 -27.21 -68.02 -24.06
C ALA A 9 -26.03 -67.07 -24.25
N CYS A 10 -25.43 -66.92 -25.42
CA CYS A 10 -24.37 -65.98 -25.73
C CYS A 10 -24.88 -64.55 -25.70
N ALA A 11 -26.08 -64.26 -26.21
CA ALA A 11 -26.67 -62.89 -26.14
C ALA A 11 -27.00 -62.50 -24.69
N GLY A 12 -27.45 -63.42 -23.84
CA GLY A 12 -27.67 -63.17 -22.41
C GLY A 12 -26.39 -62.89 -21.64
N LEU A 13 -25.31 -63.62 -21.95
CA LEU A 13 -23.98 -63.41 -21.37
C LEU A 13 -23.38 -62.06 -21.78
N LEU A 14 -23.53 -61.61 -23.03
CA LEU A 14 -23.08 -60.36 -23.52
C LEU A 14 -23.88 -59.17 -22.89
N ALA A 15 -25.18 -59.31 -22.73
CA ALA A 15 -26.02 -58.33 -22.05
C ALA A 15 -25.66 -58.22 -20.56
N ALA A 16 -25.42 -59.34 -19.88
CA ALA A 16 -24.97 -59.34 -18.48
C ALA A 16 -23.58 -58.70 -18.31
N ALA A 17 -22.66 -58.96 -19.25
CA ALA A 17 -21.32 -58.35 -19.27
C ALA A 17 -21.41 -56.83 -19.53
N ALA A 18 -22.26 -56.36 -20.44
CA ALA A 18 -22.48 -54.95 -20.72
C ALA A 18 -23.06 -54.20 -19.49
N VAL A 19 -24.02 -54.82 -18.77
CA VAL A 19 -24.57 -54.27 -17.53
C VAL A 19 -23.51 -54.22 -16.43
N ALA A 20 -22.67 -55.25 -16.27
CA ALA A 20 -21.58 -55.26 -15.30
C ALA A 20 -20.51 -54.20 -15.58
N ILE A 21 -20.14 -53.99 -16.86
CA ILE A 21 -19.22 -52.93 -17.29
C ILE A 21 -19.83 -51.57 -17.04
N GLY A 22 -21.12 -51.37 -17.37
CA GLY A 22 -21.84 -50.11 -17.05
C GLY A 22 -21.86 -49.80 -15.56
N PHE A 23 -22.08 -50.80 -14.71
CA PHE A 23 -22.03 -50.62 -13.25
C PHE A 23 -20.61 -50.34 -12.73
N ALA A 24 -19.58 -50.96 -13.31
CA ALA A 24 -18.19 -50.71 -12.97
C ALA A 24 -17.75 -49.29 -13.36
N LEU A 25 -18.14 -48.81 -14.55
CA LEU A 25 -17.89 -47.45 -15.00
C LEU A 25 -18.61 -46.41 -14.15
N LEU A 26 -19.87 -46.67 -13.75
CA LEU A 26 -20.61 -45.78 -12.82
C LEU A 26 -19.98 -45.73 -11.42
N ARG A 27 -19.48 -46.86 -10.91
CA ARG A 27 -18.73 -46.90 -9.65
C ARG A 27 -17.41 -46.17 -9.74
N ALA A 28 -16.65 -46.36 -10.84
CA ALA A 28 -15.40 -45.66 -11.09
C ALA A 28 -15.62 -44.13 -11.21
N SER A 29 -16.64 -43.71 -11.95
CA SER A 29 -17.03 -42.30 -12.08
C SER A 29 -17.39 -41.67 -10.74
N ARG A 30 -18.18 -42.38 -9.91
CA ARG A 30 -18.52 -41.89 -8.55
C ARG A 30 -17.32 -41.87 -7.61
N ALA A 31 -16.39 -42.81 -7.73
CA ALA A 31 -15.15 -42.84 -6.95
C ALA A 31 -14.23 -41.66 -7.35
N VAL A 32 -14.09 -41.38 -8.65
CA VAL A 32 -13.35 -40.24 -9.17
C VAL A 32 -13.98 -38.91 -8.73
N GLN A 33 -15.32 -38.79 -8.79
CA GLN A 33 -16.04 -37.62 -8.31
C GLN A 33 -15.86 -37.40 -6.80
N ARG A 34 -15.88 -38.48 -5.98
CA ARG A 34 -15.61 -38.38 -4.54
C ARG A 34 -14.16 -37.99 -4.26
N ALA A 35 -13.19 -38.61 -4.91
CA ALA A 35 -11.79 -38.23 -4.76
C ALA A 35 -11.52 -36.78 -5.19
N SER A 36 -12.15 -36.34 -6.29
CA SER A 36 -12.07 -34.94 -6.73
C SER A 36 -12.72 -33.95 -5.75
N SER A 37 -13.84 -34.33 -5.12
CA SER A 37 -14.51 -33.49 -4.12
C SER A 37 -13.75 -33.45 -2.80
N GLU A 38 -13.13 -34.55 -2.38
CA GLU A 38 -12.27 -34.61 -1.20
C GLU A 38 -10.98 -33.80 -1.42
N THR A 39 -10.31 -33.93 -2.56
CA THR A 39 -9.11 -33.16 -2.91
C THR A 39 -9.44 -31.65 -3.04
N ALA A 40 -10.62 -31.31 -3.57
CA ALA A 40 -11.06 -29.91 -3.67
C ALA A 40 -11.47 -29.32 -2.33
N ALA A 41 -11.95 -30.12 -1.37
CA ALA A 41 -12.24 -29.68 -0.01
C ALA A 41 -10.95 -29.40 0.78
N ASP A 42 -9.93 -30.21 0.60
CA ASP A 42 -8.60 -30.01 1.22
C ASP A 42 -7.84 -28.80 0.64
N ALA A 43 -8.15 -28.41 -0.59
CA ALA A 43 -7.57 -27.23 -1.23
C ALA A 43 -8.31 -25.92 -0.92
N ALA A 44 -9.43 -25.96 -0.18
CA ALA A 44 -10.19 -24.76 0.14
C ALA A 44 -9.44 -23.84 1.11
N ILE A 45 -9.32 -22.57 0.74
CA ILE A 45 -8.70 -21.51 1.55
C ILE A 45 -9.77 -20.96 2.50
N PRO A 46 -9.62 -21.10 3.83
CA PRO A 46 -10.62 -20.59 4.77
C PRO A 46 -10.70 -19.05 4.74
N PHE A 47 -11.91 -18.52 4.71
CA PHE A 47 -12.16 -17.08 4.74
C PHE A 47 -13.40 -16.74 5.58
N ARG A 48 -13.59 -15.46 5.86
CA ARG A 48 -14.80 -14.90 6.47
C ARG A 48 -15.41 -13.88 5.54
N VAL A 49 -16.73 -13.78 5.57
CA VAL A 49 -17.48 -12.70 4.93
C VAL A 49 -17.92 -11.72 6.02
N ILE A 50 -17.53 -10.46 5.87
CA ILE A 50 -17.82 -9.38 6.81
C ILE A 50 -18.64 -8.33 6.04
N HIS A 51 -19.77 -7.91 6.58
CA HIS A 51 -20.52 -6.78 6.04
C HIS A 51 -19.90 -5.49 6.56
N LEU A 52 -19.54 -4.59 5.65
CA LEU A 52 -18.99 -3.29 6.01
C LEU A 52 -20.10 -2.25 6.08
N ASP A 53 -19.96 -1.36 7.03
CA ASP A 53 -20.87 -0.25 7.29
C ASP A 53 -20.06 1.08 7.21
N PRO A 54 -19.86 1.63 6.01
CA PRO A 54 -19.10 2.85 5.81
C PRO A 54 -19.66 4.03 6.62
N GLY A 55 -18.77 4.95 7.04
CA GLY A 55 -19.15 6.16 7.79
C GLY A 55 -19.32 5.98 9.31
N ARG A 56 -18.97 4.82 9.88
CA ARG A 56 -19.03 4.58 11.34
C ARG A 56 -17.70 4.70 12.06
N SER A 57 -16.63 5.05 11.37
CA SER A 57 -15.32 5.22 12.01
C SER A 57 -15.28 6.48 12.88
N ASN A 58 -14.69 6.37 14.07
CA ASN A 58 -14.37 7.52 14.92
C ASN A 58 -13.09 8.24 14.45
N LEU A 59 -12.43 7.74 13.41
CA LEU A 59 -11.25 8.36 12.83
C LEU A 59 -11.66 9.30 11.70
N GLU A 60 -11.30 10.57 11.83
CA GLU A 60 -11.59 11.60 10.84
C GLU A 60 -10.36 11.82 9.95
N PRO A 61 -10.45 11.58 8.62
CA PRO A 61 -9.33 11.83 7.71
C PRO A 61 -9.18 13.33 7.42
N VAL A 62 -7.92 13.77 7.28
CA VAL A 62 -7.60 15.09 6.72
C VAL A 62 -7.50 14.95 5.19
N ALA A 63 -8.10 15.91 4.46
CA ALA A 63 -8.20 15.84 3.00
C ALA A 63 -6.82 15.80 2.33
N ALA A 64 -6.48 14.66 1.76
CA ALA A 64 -5.24 14.39 1.03
C ALA A 64 -5.50 14.31 -0.48
N PRO A 65 -4.47 14.48 -1.33
CA PRO A 65 -4.62 14.38 -2.78
C PRO A 65 -5.26 13.06 -3.19
N ALA A 66 -6.20 13.10 -4.11
CA ALA A 66 -6.69 11.89 -4.77
C ALA A 66 -5.57 11.35 -5.67
N VAL A 67 -5.25 10.07 -5.51
CA VAL A 67 -4.32 9.32 -6.35
C VAL A 67 -5.11 8.17 -6.95
N PHE A 68 -5.17 8.10 -8.28
CA PHE A 68 -5.93 7.09 -9.00
C PHE A 68 -5.00 6.05 -9.59
N ARG A 69 -5.41 4.77 -9.56
CA ARG A 69 -4.68 3.62 -10.10
C ARG A 69 -5.53 2.83 -11.08
N ASP A 70 -6.83 2.79 -10.88
CA ASP A 70 -7.75 2.04 -11.73
C ASP A 70 -9.13 2.68 -11.74
N ALA A 71 -9.93 2.37 -12.77
CA ALA A 71 -11.28 2.89 -12.94
C ALA A 71 -12.17 1.89 -13.64
N VAL A 72 -13.48 1.93 -13.33
CA VAL A 72 -14.47 1.07 -13.95
C VAL A 72 -15.85 1.75 -13.97
N LEU A 73 -16.65 1.47 -14.98
CA LEU A 73 -18.05 1.86 -15.05
C LEU A 73 -18.92 0.79 -14.37
N PHE A 74 -19.75 1.19 -13.40
CA PHE A 74 -20.67 0.30 -12.70
C PHE A 74 -21.99 1.01 -12.43
N GLN A 75 -23.11 0.40 -12.85
CA GLN A 75 -24.47 0.94 -12.70
C GLN A 75 -24.62 2.41 -13.12
N GLY A 76 -24.01 2.79 -14.26
CA GLY A 76 -24.06 4.14 -14.81
C GLY A 76 -23.20 5.19 -14.09
N SER A 77 -22.44 4.80 -13.08
CA SER A 77 -21.47 5.64 -12.38
C SER A 77 -20.04 5.19 -12.66
N LEU A 78 -19.12 6.13 -12.69
CA LEU A 78 -17.69 5.85 -12.83
C LEU A 78 -17.06 5.74 -11.44
N TYR A 79 -16.41 4.63 -11.15
CA TYR A 79 -15.69 4.38 -9.92
C TYR A 79 -14.20 4.44 -10.17
N LEU A 80 -13.50 5.33 -9.49
CA LEU A 80 -12.04 5.48 -9.51
C LEU A 80 -11.48 5.00 -8.17
N CYS A 81 -10.44 4.18 -8.21
CA CYS A 81 -9.79 3.66 -7.03
C CYS A 81 -8.30 4.00 -6.95
N GLY A 82 -7.79 4.01 -5.74
CA GLY A 82 -6.38 4.19 -5.44
C GLY A 82 -6.10 4.17 -3.94
N PRO A 83 -4.89 4.56 -3.51
CA PRO A 83 -4.49 4.50 -2.10
C PRO A 83 -5.47 5.18 -1.13
N GLY A 84 -6.14 6.26 -1.57
CA GLY A 84 -7.09 7.01 -0.76
C GLY A 84 -8.44 6.34 -0.55
N GLY A 85 -8.77 5.34 -1.34
CA GLY A 85 -10.07 4.68 -1.32
C GLY A 85 -10.73 4.58 -2.69
N LEU A 86 -12.05 4.55 -2.71
CA LEU A 86 -12.88 4.45 -3.90
C LEU A 86 -13.78 5.69 -3.98
N ILE A 87 -13.81 6.34 -5.14
CA ILE A 87 -14.63 7.53 -5.39
C ILE A 87 -15.63 7.23 -6.51
N GLN A 88 -16.90 7.47 -6.25
CA GLN A 88 -17.99 7.36 -7.22
C GLN A 88 -18.28 8.73 -7.83
N TYR A 89 -18.27 8.79 -9.15
CA TYR A 89 -18.68 9.95 -9.95
C TYR A 89 -19.93 9.62 -10.76
N ASP A 90 -20.78 10.62 -10.94
CA ASP A 90 -21.91 10.50 -11.88
C ASP A 90 -21.50 10.77 -13.34
N SER A 91 -22.47 10.72 -14.24
CA SER A 91 -22.27 10.97 -15.68
C SER A 91 -21.82 12.41 -15.99
N GLU A 92 -22.00 13.35 -15.07
CA GLU A 92 -21.63 14.76 -15.21
C GLU A 92 -20.24 15.05 -14.59
N GLY A 93 -19.61 14.03 -13.98
CA GLY A 93 -18.31 14.14 -13.34
C GLY A 93 -18.37 14.69 -11.91
N ALA A 94 -19.58 14.79 -11.31
CA ALA A 94 -19.72 15.19 -9.92
C ALA A 94 -19.52 13.99 -8.97
N VAL A 95 -18.89 14.23 -7.83
CA VAL A 95 -18.69 13.21 -6.80
C VAL A 95 -20.02 12.86 -6.12
N ARG A 96 -20.41 11.60 -6.16
CA ARG A 96 -21.60 11.05 -5.50
C ARG A 96 -21.30 10.43 -4.14
N ALA A 97 -20.19 9.70 -4.06
CA ALA A 97 -19.78 9.08 -2.81
C ALA A 97 -18.24 8.98 -2.75
N ARG A 98 -17.72 8.95 -1.52
CA ARG A 98 -16.32 8.66 -1.21
C ARG A 98 -16.28 7.56 -0.16
N PHE A 99 -15.56 6.50 -0.46
CA PHE A 99 -15.29 5.39 0.47
C PHE A 99 -13.80 5.43 0.79
N MET A 100 -13.46 5.96 1.95
CA MET A 100 -12.07 6.22 2.35
C MET A 100 -11.40 4.93 2.83
N ALA A 101 -10.17 4.70 2.37
CA ALA A 101 -9.33 3.63 2.91
C ALA A 101 -9.06 3.89 4.39
N GLY A 102 -9.28 2.87 5.21
CA GLY A 102 -9.22 2.93 6.67
C GLY A 102 -10.61 3.19 7.28
N PRO A 103 -11.15 4.41 7.22
CA PRO A 103 -12.44 4.72 7.84
C PRO A 103 -13.63 3.93 7.30
N ASP A 104 -13.71 3.74 5.98
CA ASP A 104 -14.84 3.08 5.31
C ASP A 104 -14.47 1.70 4.77
N LEU A 105 -13.27 1.57 4.19
CA LEU A 105 -12.75 0.35 3.60
C LEU A 105 -11.59 -0.19 4.44
N PRO A 106 -11.45 -1.51 4.61
CA PRO A 106 -10.42 -2.10 5.49
C PRO A 106 -8.99 -1.88 5.02
N ALA A 107 -8.80 -1.59 3.73
CA ALA A 107 -7.50 -1.30 3.12
C ALA A 107 -7.66 -0.50 1.83
N ALA A 108 -6.54 -0.02 1.28
CA ALA A 108 -6.51 0.69 0.01
C ALA A 108 -6.92 -0.24 -1.15
N PRO A 109 -7.86 0.18 -2.03
CA PRO A 109 -8.13 -0.49 -3.29
C PRO A 109 -6.91 -0.45 -4.23
N VAL A 110 -6.65 -1.57 -4.89
CA VAL A 110 -5.54 -1.71 -5.86
C VAL A 110 -6.09 -1.80 -7.28
N ARG A 111 -7.12 -2.67 -7.48
CA ARG A 111 -7.79 -2.87 -8.76
C ARG A 111 -9.30 -2.97 -8.57
N VAL A 112 -10.05 -2.55 -9.60
CA VAL A 112 -11.51 -2.65 -9.65
C VAL A 112 -11.96 -3.29 -10.96
N ALA A 113 -13.01 -4.11 -10.89
CA ALA A 113 -13.64 -4.69 -12.06
C ALA A 113 -15.12 -4.97 -11.78
N THR A 114 -15.94 -5.01 -12.83
CA THR A 114 -17.36 -5.35 -12.71
C THR A 114 -17.66 -6.68 -13.38
N GLY A 115 -18.59 -7.43 -12.82
CA GLY A 115 -19.01 -8.72 -13.36
C GLY A 115 -20.28 -9.20 -12.69
N ALA A 116 -20.79 -10.37 -13.12
CA ALA A 116 -21.87 -11.03 -12.40
C ALA A 116 -21.42 -11.36 -10.99
N ALA A 117 -22.32 -11.21 -10.01
CA ALA A 117 -22.02 -11.58 -8.64
C ALA A 117 -21.70 -13.06 -8.55
N ALA A 118 -20.70 -13.39 -7.79
CA ALA A 118 -20.39 -14.78 -7.47
C ALA A 118 -21.63 -15.43 -6.81
N GLY A 119 -22.24 -16.38 -7.53
CA GLY A 119 -23.38 -17.15 -7.07
C GLY A 119 -24.79 -16.53 -7.27
N SER A 120 -24.97 -15.24 -7.52
CA SER A 120 -26.28 -14.59 -7.61
C SER A 120 -26.71 -14.12 -8.99
N GLY A 121 -25.77 -13.92 -9.92
CA GLY A 121 -26.05 -13.39 -11.26
C GLY A 121 -26.29 -11.87 -11.33
N GLU A 122 -26.47 -11.20 -10.22
CA GLU A 122 -26.58 -9.73 -10.16
C GLU A 122 -25.21 -9.08 -10.33
N PRO A 123 -25.11 -7.94 -11.06
CA PRO A 123 -23.82 -7.26 -11.23
C PRO A 123 -23.26 -6.76 -9.90
N GLU A 124 -21.99 -6.99 -9.66
CA GLU A 124 -21.23 -6.46 -8.54
C GLU A 124 -19.95 -5.75 -9.02
N LEU A 125 -19.52 -4.76 -8.26
CA LEU A 125 -18.20 -4.16 -8.35
C LEU A 125 -17.27 -4.92 -7.42
N PHE A 126 -16.25 -5.57 -7.96
CA PHE A 126 -15.22 -6.25 -7.20
C PHE A 126 -14.01 -5.33 -7.02
N VAL A 127 -13.50 -5.28 -5.80
CA VAL A 127 -12.38 -4.41 -5.42
C VAL A 127 -11.29 -5.26 -4.77
N ALA A 128 -10.17 -5.42 -5.46
CA ALA A 128 -8.97 -6.02 -4.90
C ALA A 128 -8.28 -5.02 -3.98
N THR A 129 -7.88 -5.45 -2.77
CA THR A 129 -7.27 -4.58 -1.76
C THR A 129 -5.85 -5.00 -1.41
N ALA A 130 -5.05 -4.04 -0.97
CA ALA A 130 -3.69 -4.27 -0.46
C ALA A 130 -3.75 -4.87 0.96
N GLY A 131 -3.63 -6.20 1.06
CA GLY A 131 -3.47 -6.89 2.34
C GLY A 131 -4.72 -7.25 3.13
N GLU A 132 -5.94 -6.95 2.63
CA GLU A 132 -7.20 -7.32 3.32
C GLU A 132 -8.15 -8.17 2.48
N GLY A 133 -7.82 -8.53 1.24
CA GLY A 133 -8.59 -9.43 0.40
C GLY A 133 -9.55 -8.71 -0.54
N LEU A 134 -10.71 -9.33 -0.84
CA LEU A 134 -11.66 -8.89 -1.84
C LEU A 134 -12.85 -8.17 -1.20
N LEU A 135 -13.23 -7.02 -1.77
CA LEU A 135 -14.53 -6.39 -1.49
C LEU A 135 -15.46 -6.61 -2.68
N ALA A 136 -16.72 -6.90 -2.41
CA ALA A 136 -17.78 -6.95 -3.40
C ALA A 136 -18.86 -5.92 -3.02
N TYR A 137 -19.20 -5.03 -3.96
CA TYR A 137 -20.16 -3.95 -3.77
C TYR A 137 -21.32 -4.08 -4.75
N ASN A 138 -22.54 -4.16 -4.25
CA ASN A 138 -23.75 -4.33 -5.08
C ASN A 138 -24.46 -3.00 -5.43
N GLY A 139 -23.82 -1.86 -5.16
CA GLY A 139 -24.43 -0.52 -5.31
C GLY A 139 -25.04 0.02 -4.01
N ARG A 140 -25.13 -0.80 -2.95
CA ARG A 140 -25.73 -0.41 -1.64
C ARG A 140 -24.84 -0.75 -0.46
N ALA A 141 -24.27 -1.96 -0.44
CA ALA A 141 -23.49 -2.48 0.68
C ALA A 141 -22.25 -3.20 0.19
N PHE A 142 -21.19 -3.15 1.01
CA PHE A 142 -19.96 -3.91 0.77
C PHE A 142 -20.00 -5.24 1.53
N ARG A 143 -19.56 -6.31 0.85
CA ARG A 143 -19.17 -7.59 1.44
C ARG A 143 -17.65 -7.69 1.38
N HIS A 144 -17.02 -7.95 2.50
CA HIS A 144 -15.58 -8.14 2.62
C HIS A 144 -15.27 -9.63 2.73
N VAL A 145 -14.76 -10.22 1.67
CA VAL A 145 -14.28 -11.60 1.60
C VAL A 145 -12.83 -11.62 2.07
N ARG A 146 -12.63 -12.00 3.33
CA ARG A 146 -11.34 -11.91 4.03
C ARG A 146 -10.76 -13.29 4.29
N PRO A 147 -9.71 -13.72 3.56
CA PRO A 147 -8.99 -14.96 3.85
C PRO A 147 -8.41 -14.97 5.26
N ASN A 148 -8.41 -16.14 5.93
CA ASN A 148 -7.81 -16.27 7.26
C ASN A 148 -6.28 -16.15 7.21
N ASP A 149 -5.64 -16.74 6.21
CA ASP A 149 -4.22 -16.60 5.95
C ASP A 149 -3.92 -15.25 5.27
N ALA A 150 -3.01 -14.48 5.86
CA ALA A 150 -2.58 -13.18 5.37
C ALA A 150 -1.93 -13.23 3.98
N ALA A 151 -1.33 -14.35 3.60
CA ALA A 151 -0.67 -14.53 2.30
C ALA A 151 -1.64 -14.47 1.10
N TYR A 152 -2.95 -14.70 1.33
CA TYR A 152 -4.00 -14.58 0.32
C TYR A 152 -4.77 -13.26 0.34
N ARG A 153 -4.39 -12.31 1.20
CA ARG A 153 -5.10 -11.03 1.34
C ARG A 153 -4.53 -9.92 0.47
N ASP A 154 -3.26 -10.02 0.09
CA ASP A 154 -2.60 -9.03 -0.74
C ASP A 154 -2.90 -9.31 -2.20
N LEU A 155 -3.98 -8.67 -2.71
CA LEU A 155 -4.49 -8.85 -4.05
C LEU A 155 -3.91 -7.81 -4.99
N THR A 156 -3.47 -8.24 -6.16
CA THR A 156 -2.85 -7.41 -7.20
C THR A 156 -3.71 -7.30 -8.45
N ALA A 157 -4.58 -8.29 -8.70
CA ALA A 157 -5.46 -8.32 -9.85
C ALA A 157 -6.83 -8.93 -9.50
N VAL A 158 -7.87 -8.52 -10.24
CA VAL A 158 -9.22 -9.08 -10.13
C VAL A 158 -9.83 -9.21 -11.51
N LEU A 159 -10.33 -10.39 -11.85
CA LEU A 159 -10.95 -10.70 -13.15
C LEU A 159 -12.25 -11.50 -12.92
N PRO A 160 -13.41 -10.81 -12.92
CA PRO A 160 -14.70 -11.50 -12.91
C PRO A 160 -14.95 -12.21 -14.24
N LEU A 161 -15.45 -13.45 -14.17
CA LEU A 161 -15.77 -14.28 -15.31
C LEU A 161 -17.27 -14.30 -15.59
N ALA A 162 -17.64 -14.55 -16.85
CA ALA A 162 -19.04 -14.70 -17.26
C ALA A 162 -19.77 -15.85 -16.53
N THR A 163 -19.02 -16.81 -15.99
CA THR A 163 -19.54 -17.91 -15.18
C THR A 163 -19.95 -17.53 -13.76
N GLY A 164 -19.76 -16.25 -13.36
CA GLY A 164 -19.98 -15.78 -12.00
C GLY A 164 -18.84 -16.12 -11.04
N ARG A 165 -17.75 -16.71 -11.50
CA ARG A 165 -16.52 -16.88 -10.74
C ARG A 165 -15.64 -15.63 -10.86
N VAL A 166 -14.79 -15.40 -9.87
CA VAL A 166 -13.85 -14.28 -9.86
C VAL A 166 -12.43 -14.84 -9.70
N LEU A 167 -11.56 -14.57 -10.66
CA LEU A 167 -10.14 -14.86 -10.55
C LEU A 167 -9.45 -13.70 -9.83
N LEU A 168 -8.60 -14.05 -8.87
CA LEU A 168 -7.85 -13.11 -8.03
C LEU A 168 -6.35 -13.40 -8.19
N GLY A 169 -5.61 -12.39 -8.63
CA GLY A 169 -4.15 -12.42 -8.58
C GLY A 169 -3.67 -11.98 -7.20
N THR A 170 -2.67 -12.67 -6.68
CA THR A 170 -2.06 -12.37 -5.38
C THR A 170 -0.58 -12.00 -5.53
N ALA A 171 -0.04 -11.25 -4.59
CA ALA A 171 1.37 -10.86 -4.58
C ALA A 171 2.35 -12.03 -4.30
N LYS A 172 1.86 -13.21 -3.83
CA LYS A 172 2.77 -14.30 -3.41
C LYS A 172 2.20 -15.71 -3.61
N LYS A 173 0.90 -15.84 -3.75
CA LYS A 173 0.21 -17.15 -3.76
C LYS A 173 -0.36 -17.52 -5.13
N GLY A 174 -0.01 -16.73 -6.16
CA GLY A 174 -0.47 -16.96 -7.51
C GLY A 174 -1.93 -16.61 -7.73
N VAL A 175 -2.63 -17.42 -8.51
CA VAL A 175 -4.02 -17.18 -8.90
C VAL A 175 -4.96 -18.03 -8.07
N VAL A 176 -5.99 -17.41 -7.50
CA VAL A 176 -7.07 -18.08 -6.75
C VAL A 176 -8.43 -17.78 -7.37
N VAL A 177 -9.40 -18.66 -7.15
CA VAL A 177 -10.77 -18.56 -7.65
C VAL A 177 -11.71 -18.37 -6.49
N TYR A 178 -12.57 -17.36 -6.57
CA TYR A 178 -13.71 -17.17 -5.68
C TYR A 178 -15.01 -17.40 -6.45
N ASP A 179 -15.87 -18.31 -5.99
CA ASP A 179 -17.14 -18.70 -6.62
C ASP A 179 -18.40 -18.22 -5.85
N GLY A 180 -18.19 -17.44 -4.78
CA GLY A 180 -19.24 -16.97 -3.87
C GLY A 180 -19.31 -17.75 -2.57
N GLU A 181 -18.99 -19.02 -2.57
CA GLU A 181 -19.01 -19.92 -1.42
C GLU A 181 -17.63 -20.44 -1.03
N ARG A 182 -16.73 -20.56 -1.99
CA ARG A 182 -15.40 -21.15 -1.83
C ARG A 182 -14.32 -20.24 -2.39
N LEU A 183 -13.16 -20.31 -1.79
CA LEU A 183 -11.91 -19.74 -2.28
C LEU A 183 -10.91 -20.89 -2.43
N VAL A 184 -10.42 -21.09 -3.65
CA VAL A 184 -9.53 -22.22 -3.96
C VAL A 184 -8.38 -21.77 -4.88
N PRO A 185 -7.19 -22.41 -4.86
CA PRO A 185 -6.18 -22.21 -5.89
C PRO A 185 -6.74 -22.51 -7.28
N PHE A 186 -6.34 -21.72 -8.30
CA PHE A 186 -6.81 -21.93 -9.67
C PHE A 186 -6.25 -23.22 -10.27
N HIS A 187 -4.93 -23.38 -10.24
CA HIS A 187 -4.23 -24.56 -10.76
C HIS A 187 -2.79 -24.56 -10.24
N ALA A 188 -2.20 -25.74 -10.01
CA ALA A 188 -0.87 -25.89 -9.43
C ALA A 188 0.25 -25.12 -10.16
N ALA A 189 0.17 -24.99 -11.50
CA ALA A 189 1.15 -24.23 -12.28
C ALA A 189 1.13 -22.71 -12.01
N PHE A 190 0.07 -22.19 -11.38
CA PHE A 190 -0.11 -20.78 -11.05
C PHE A 190 0.09 -20.49 -9.57
N GLU A 191 0.50 -21.48 -8.78
CA GLU A 191 0.79 -21.29 -7.36
C GLU A 191 2.14 -20.62 -7.14
N ASN A 192 2.24 -19.85 -6.06
CA ASN A 192 3.46 -19.16 -5.61
C ASN A 192 4.06 -18.17 -6.62
N LEU A 193 3.25 -17.67 -7.55
CA LEU A 193 3.61 -16.60 -8.48
C LEU A 193 3.29 -15.23 -7.87
N GLU A 194 4.09 -14.24 -8.20
CA GLU A 194 3.80 -12.84 -7.98
C GLU A 194 3.01 -12.30 -9.18
N VAL A 195 1.68 -12.37 -9.11
CA VAL A 195 0.79 -11.98 -10.20
C VAL A 195 0.72 -10.46 -10.31
N SER A 196 0.87 -9.91 -11.50
CA SER A 196 0.69 -8.47 -11.79
C SER A 196 -0.64 -8.17 -12.46
N VAL A 197 -1.08 -9.01 -13.41
CA VAL A 197 -2.28 -8.79 -14.20
C VAL A 197 -2.93 -10.11 -14.64
N LEU A 198 -4.26 -10.09 -14.80
CA LEU A 198 -5.07 -11.19 -15.34
C LEU A 198 -5.89 -10.67 -16.51
N ALA A 199 -5.98 -11.44 -17.61
CA ALA A 199 -6.79 -11.11 -18.77
C ALA A 199 -7.32 -12.38 -19.47
N GLY A 200 -8.50 -12.28 -20.10
CA GLY A 200 -9.15 -13.40 -20.78
C GLY A 200 -10.31 -13.98 -19.99
N ASP A 201 -10.45 -15.28 -20.03
CA ASP A 201 -11.50 -16.05 -19.34
C ASP A 201 -10.95 -17.38 -18.78
N ASP A 202 -11.81 -18.25 -18.25
CA ASP A 202 -11.40 -19.53 -17.66
C ASP A 202 -11.00 -20.61 -18.67
N ALA A 203 -11.27 -20.42 -19.96
CA ALA A 203 -10.82 -21.30 -21.04
C ALA A 203 -9.54 -20.77 -21.73
N ASN A 204 -9.30 -19.45 -21.68
CA ASN A 204 -8.19 -18.77 -22.33
C ASN A 204 -7.68 -17.64 -21.41
N LEU A 205 -6.94 -18.02 -20.35
CA LEU A 205 -6.43 -17.09 -19.34
C LEU A 205 -4.96 -16.74 -19.59
N TRP A 206 -4.69 -15.46 -19.64
CA TRP A 206 -3.35 -14.88 -19.65
C TRP A 206 -3.05 -14.29 -18.28
N THR A 207 -1.95 -14.73 -17.67
CA THR A 207 -1.50 -14.28 -16.36
C THR A 207 -0.13 -13.66 -16.47
N GLY A 208 -0.04 -12.34 -16.26
CA GLY A 208 1.23 -11.64 -16.14
C GLY A 208 1.79 -11.75 -14.74
N THR A 209 3.10 -11.78 -14.63
CA THR A 209 3.84 -11.85 -13.37
C THR A 209 4.87 -10.73 -13.28
N VAL A 210 5.36 -10.48 -12.06
CA VAL A 210 6.39 -9.45 -11.83
C VAL A 210 7.76 -9.88 -12.37
N ASN A 211 8.12 -11.19 -12.29
CA ASN A 211 9.46 -11.65 -12.64
C ASN A 211 9.51 -12.93 -13.46
N ASP A 212 8.37 -13.61 -13.65
CA ASP A 212 8.31 -14.92 -14.30
C ASP A 212 7.70 -14.89 -15.71
N GLY A 213 7.58 -13.69 -16.31
CA GLY A 213 6.97 -13.50 -17.62
C GLY A 213 5.46 -13.72 -17.61
N VAL A 214 4.94 -14.34 -18.66
CA VAL A 214 3.52 -14.59 -18.88
C VAL A 214 3.22 -16.09 -18.89
N LEU A 215 2.14 -16.48 -18.20
CA LEU A 215 1.57 -17.81 -18.30
C LEU A 215 0.27 -17.75 -19.10
N HIS A 216 0.11 -18.65 -20.05
CA HIS A 216 -1.08 -18.79 -20.86
C HIS A 216 -1.74 -20.17 -20.58
N TRP A 217 -2.93 -20.11 -20.01
CA TRP A 217 -3.79 -21.28 -19.82
C TRP A 217 -4.77 -21.38 -20.98
N ARG A 218 -4.76 -22.51 -21.68
CA ARG A 218 -5.69 -22.78 -22.77
C ARG A 218 -6.15 -24.23 -22.73
N ALA A 219 -7.46 -24.44 -22.53
CA ALA A 219 -8.09 -25.74 -22.56
C ALA A 219 -7.38 -26.83 -21.72
N GLY A 220 -6.88 -26.49 -20.54
CA GLY A 220 -6.19 -27.43 -19.65
C GLY A 220 -4.68 -27.52 -19.82
N ALA A 221 -4.11 -26.86 -20.83
CA ALA A 221 -2.65 -26.76 -21.03
C ALA A 221 -2.13 -25.41 -20.52
N VAL A 222 -0.92 -25.40 -19.98
CA VAL A 222 -0.19 -24.19 -19.54
C VAL A 222 1.04 -24.03 -20.40
N GLU A 223 1.16 -22.87 -21.04
CA GLU A 223 2.36 -22.43 -21.73
C GLU A 223 2.98 -21.26 -20.97
N ARG A 224 4.30 -21.17 -20.91
CA ARG A 224 5.03 -20.07 -20.26
C ARG A 224 5.87 -19.38 -21.30
N PHE A 225 5.86 -18.04 -21.28
CA PHE A 225 6.63 -17.18 -22.17
C PHE A 225 7.48 -16.21 -21.36
N GLY A 226 8.77 -16.27 -21.56
CA GLY A 226 9.76 -15.35 -21.04
C GLY A 226 10.51 -14.65 -22.17
N GLU A 227 11.66 -14.09 -21.87
CA GLU A 227 12.53 -13.42 -22.86
C GLU A 227 12.99 -14.39 -23.95
N ALA A 228 13.25 -15.68 -23.62
CA ALA A 228 13.65 -16.72 -24.56
C ALA A 228 12.57 -17.01 -25.62
N GLU A 229 11.30 -16.83 -25.27
CA GLU A 229 10.15 -17.01 -26.16
C GLU A 229 9.70 -15.72 -26.84
N GLY A 230 10.46 -14.61 -26.67
CA GLY A 230 10.26 -13.34 -27.38
C GLY A 230 9.58 -12.23 -26.55
N LEU A 231 9.36 -12.43 -25.26
CA LEU A 231 8.88 -11.35 -24.40
C LEU A 231 9.98 -10.29 -24.22
N PRO A 232 9.71 -8.99 -24.41
CA PRO A 232 10.74 -7.94 -24.31
C PRO A 232 11.35 -7.79 -22.90
N ASP A 233 10.57 -8.14 -21.86
CA ASP A 233 10.96 -8.07 -20.45
C ASP A 233 10.09 -9.03 -19.64
N PRO A 234 10.61 -9.75 -18.65
CA PRO A 234 9.83 -10.68 -17.83
C PRO A 234 8.83 -10.00 -16.89
N HIS A 235 8.99 -8.70 -16.66
CA HIS A 235 8.03 -7.93 -15.87
C HIS A 235 6.82 -7.53 -16.72
N VAL A 236 5.69 -8.17 -16.47
CA VAL A 236 4.45 -7.89 -17.20
C VAL A 236 3.63 -6.83 -16.47
N LEU A 237 3.34 -5.73 -17.17
CA LEU A 237 2.59 -4.59 -16.61
C LEU A 237 1.10 -4.65 -16.97
N SER A 238 0.79 -5.03 -18.21
CA SER A 238 -0.57 -5.03 -18.73
C SER A 238 -0.77 -6.12 -19.76
N ILE A 239 -2.03 -6.59 -19.88
CA ILE A 239 -2.42 -7.57 -20.91
C ILE A 239 -3.79 -7.17 -21.44
N VAL A 240 -3.96 -7.19 -22.76
CA VAL A 240 -5.27 -7.11 -23.40
C VAL A 240 -5.43 -8.26 -24.40
N VAL A 241 -6.59 -8.93 -24.32
CA VAL A 241 -6.96 -10.01 -25.25
C VAL A 241 -8.02 -9.47 -26.22
N SER A 242 -7.81 -9.70 -27.52
CA SER A 242 -8.72 -9.27 -28.57
C SER A 242 -8.83 -10.37 -29.63
N GLY A 243 -9.95 -11.10 -29.62
CA GLY A 243 -10.13 -12.28 -30.45
C GLY A 243 -9.11 -13.38 -30.11
N ASP A 244 -8.35 -13.84 -31.12
CA ASP A 244 -7.27 -14.85 -30.96
C ASP A 244 -5.90 -14.21 -30.66
N ALA A 245 -5.84 -12.88 -30.56
CA ALA A 245 -4.62 -12.16 -30.24
C ALA A 245 -4.57 -11.73 -28.78
N ALA A 246 -3.37 -11.76 -28.19
CA ALA A 246 -3.06 -11.17 -26.91
C ALA A 246 -1.87 -10.20 -27.05
N TYR A 247 -1.97 -9.05 -26.41
CA TYR A 247 -0.92 -8.05 -26.35
C TYR A 247 -0.46 -7.93 -24.92
N VAL A 248 0.84 -8.12 -24.69
CA VAL A 248 1.47 -8.15 -23.36
C VAL A 248 2.40 -6.96 -23.23
N GLY A 249 2.04 -6.01 -22.40
CA GLY A 249 2.82 -4.80 -22.11
C GLY A 249 3.88 -5.06 -21.04
N THR A 250 5.08 -4.59 -21.32
CA THR A 250 6.26 -4.69 -20.46
C THR A 250 6.97 -3.34 -20.37
N PRO A 251 7.97 -3.15 -19.50
CA PRO A 251 8.80 -1.94 -19.47
C PRO A 251 9.53 -1.65 -20.78
N MET A 252 9.76 -2.66 -21.63
CA MET A 252 10.58 -2.58 -22.85
C MET A 252 9.77 -2.68 -24.14
N GLY A 253 8.43 -2.63 -24.07
CA GLY A 253 7.56 -2.71 -25.25
C GLY A 253 6.39 -3.66 -25.07
N VAL A 254 5.70 -3.96 -26.16
CA VAL A 254 4.52 -4.82 -26.19
C VAL A 254 4.79 -6.06 -27.03
N ALA A 255 4.64 -7.26 -26.45
CA ALA A 255 4.67 -8.51 -27.22
C ALA A 255 3.28 -8.81 -27.78
N GLU A 256 3.20 -9.10 -29.07
CA GLU A 256 2.01 -9.61 -29.76
C GLU A 256 2.05 -11.14 -29.84
N PHE A 257 0.99 -11.78 -29.36
CA PHE A 257 0.74 -13.22 -29.52
C PHE A 257 -0.51 -13.43 -30.38
N ALA A 258 -0.49 -14.44 -31.26
CA ALA A 258 -1.65 -14.85 -32.02
C ALA A 258 -1.69 -16.38 -32.09
N GLY A 259 -2.85 -16.96 -31.80
CA GLY A 259 -2.99 -18.41 -31.68
C GLY A 259 -2.13 -19.03 -30.58
N GLY A 260 -1.83 -18.29 -29.52
CA GLY A 260 -0.96 -18.73 -28.43
C GLY A 260 0.54 -18.73 -28.76
N ARG A 261 0.98 -18.07 -29.85
CA ARG A 261 2.40 -18.00 -30.26
C ARG A 261 2.86 -16.57 -30.39
N PHE A 262 4.09 -16.30 -29.97
CA PHE A 262 4.74 -15.00 -30.19
C PHE A 262 4.79 -14.66 -31.68
N ARG A 263 4.54 -13.40 -32.00
CA ARG A 263 4.57 -12.86 -33.38
C ARG A 263 5.65 -11.81 -33.58
N ARG A 264 5.61 -10.77 -32.78
CA ARG A 264 6.53 -9.62 -32.90
C ARG A 264 6.47 -8.74 -31.65
N VAL A 265 7.42 -7.83 -31.54
CA VAL A 265 7.38 -6.73 -30.58
C VAL A 265 6.76 -5.50 -31.24
N LEU A 266 5.88 -4.82 -30.54
CA LEU A 266 5.28 -3.53 -30.88
C LEU A 266 5.76 -2.48 -29.89
N ALA A 267 5.77 -1.20 -30.28
CA ALA A 267 6.17 -0.09 -29.40
C ALA A 267 7.47 -0.39 -28.62
N GLU A 268 8.50 -0.86 -29.33
CA GLU A 268 9.80 -1.22 -28.74
C GLU A 268 10.39 -0.05 -27.96
N GLY A 269 10.89 -0.29 -26.74
CA GLY A 269 11.44 0.73 -25.84
C GLY A 269 10.39 1.58 -25.11
N VAL A 270 9.09 1.30 -25.29
CA VAL A 270 8.01 2.02 -24.61
C VAL A 270 7.59 1.27 -23.35
N PHE A 271 7.52 1.97 -22.23
CA PHE A 271 7.00 1.43 -20.97
C PHE A 271 5.47 1.33 -21.06
N ALA A 272 4.93 0.11 -21.28
CA ALA A 272 3.54 -0.14 -21.61
C ALA A 272 2.68 -0.41 -20.35
N GLU A 273 2.33 0.64 -19.62
CA GLU A 273 1.59 0.56 -18.34
C GLU A 273 0.15 0.06 -18.54
N SER A 274 -0.51 0.46 -19.61
CA SER A 274 -1.87 0.06 -19.91
C SER A 274 -2.10 -0.13 -21.40
N LEU A 275 -2.93 -1.11 -21.78
CA LEU A 275 -3.23 -1.46 -23.17
C LEU A 275 -4.74 -1.44 -23.42
N LEU A 276 -5.12 -0.96 -24.60
CA LEU A 276 -6.50 -1.01 -25.10
C LEU A 276 -6.50 -1.21 -26.62
N VAL A 277 -7.24 -2.20 -27.11
CA VAL A 277 -7.46 -2.38 -28.56
C VAL A 277 -8.72 -1.65 -28.97
N ARG A 278 -8.61 -0.74 -29.95
CA ARG A 278 -9.72 0.05 -30.47
C ARG A 278 -9.53 0.39 -31.94
N ASP A 279 -10.59 0.30 -32.73
CA ASP A 279 -10.63 0.75 -34.13
C ASP A 279 -9.46 0.24 -35.01
N GLY A 280 -8.96 -0.97 -34.76
CA GLY A 280 -7.84 -1.57 -35.50
C GLY A 280 -6.46 -1.05 -35.08
N ALA A 281 -6.35 -0.36 -33.95
CA ALA A 281 -5.12 0.07 -33.33
C ALA A 281 -4.99 -0.45 -31.90
N LEU A 282 -3.76 -0.54 -31.41
CA LEU A 282 -3.40 -0.73 -30.02
C LEU A 282 -3.05 0.63 -29.42
N GLU A 283 -3.84 1.08 -28.48
CA GLU A 283 -3.54 2.25 -27.65
C GLU A 283 -2.68 1.79 -26.48
N VAL A 284 -1.51 2.42 -26.32
CA VAL A 284 -0.53 2.11 -25.26
C VAL A 284 -0.46 3.31 -24.32
N GLY A 285 -0.96 3.15 -23.10
CA GLY A 285 -0.73 4.09 -22.00
C GLY A 285 0.67 3.91 -21.43
N THR A 286 1.44 4.99 -21.38
CA THR A 286 2.87 4.92 -21.08
C THR A 286 3.20 5.61 -19.75
N LEU A 287 4.42 5.40 -19.26
CA LEU A 287 4.95 6.06 -18.08
C LEU A 287 5.27 7.55 -18.32
N GLU A 288 5.74 7.92 -19.53
CA GLU A 288 6.31 9.25 -19.79
C GLU A 288 5.75 9.94 -21.05
N GLN A 289 5.20 9.17 -22.00
CA GLN A 289 4.83 9.68 -23.33
C GLN A 289 3.31 9.87 -23.51
N GLY A 290 2.52 9.73 -22.44
CA GLY A 290 1.06 9.76 -22.50
C GLY A 290 0.49 8.53 -23.21
N VAL A 291 -0.28 8.70 -24.28
CA VAL A 291 -0.87 7.60 -25.06
C VAL A 291 -0.21 7.51 -26.42
N VAL A 292 0.31 6.32 -26.73
CA VAL A 292 0.93 5.98 -28.04
C VAL A 292 -0.02 5.07 -28.81
N GLU A 293 -0.43 5.46 -30.02
CA GLU A 293 -1.24 4.65 -30.93
C GLU A 293 -0.35 3.79 -31.84
N VAL A 294 -0.56 2.48 -31.85
CA VAL A 294 0.15 1.51 -32.72
C VAL A 294 -0.85 0.85 -33.65
N PRO A 295 -0.79 1.10 -35.00
CA PRO A 295 -1.68 0.44 -35.96
C PRO A 295 -1.46 -1.08 -35.98
N LEU A 296 -2.51 -1.86 -35.82
CA LEU A 296 -2.47 -3.34 -35.91
C LEU A 296 -2.67 -3.85 -37.33
N THR A 297 -3.34 -3.06 -38.16
CA THR A 297 -3.56 -3.33 -39.59
C THR A 297 -2.99 -2.17 -40.41
N PRO A 298 -2.65 -2.38 -41.72
CA PRO A 298 -2.28 -1.28 -42.60
C PRO A 298 -3.45 -0.29 -42.71
N ALA A 299 -3.49 0.70 -41.85
CA ALA A 299 -4.54 1.69 -41.76
C ALA A 299 -4.14 3.01 -42.44
N ARG A 300 -5.12 3.79 -42.86
CA ARG A 300 -4.89 5.19 -43.26
C ARG A 300 -4.31 5.95 -42.07
N PRO A 301 -3.27 6.79 -42.27
CA PRO A 301 -2.71 7.60 -41.20
C PRO A 301 -3.83 8.43 -40.56
N ARG A 302 -4.07 8.24 -39.28
CA ARG A 302 -4.88 9.17 -38.48
C ARG A 302 -4.05 10.42 -38.21
N PRO A 303 -4.66 11.62 -38.23
CA PRO A 303 -3.96 12.80 -37.78
C PRO A 303 -3.55 12.61 -36.33
N ALA A 304 -2.30 12.95 -36.00
CA ALA A 304 -1.80 12.93 -34.62
C ALA A 304 -2.78 13.68 -33.71
N SER A 305 -3.06 13.10 -32.54
CA SER A 305 -3.96 13.72 -31.57
C SER A 305 -3.45 15.12 -31.18
N ARG A 306 -4.29 16.14 -31.39
CA ARG A 306 -3.98 17.51 -30.97
C ARG A 306 -4.14 17.61 -29.45
N GLY A 307 -3.25 18.36 -28.78
CA GLY A 307 -3.35 18.61 -27.35
C GLY A 307 -2.71 17.52 -26.47
N ALA A 308 -1.74 16.76 -27.00
CA ALA A 308 -0.91 15.83 -26.22
C ALA A 308 -0.25 16.52 -25.01
N GLU A 309 -0.05 17.83 -25.07
CA GLU A 309 0.47 18.66 -23.96
C GLU A 309 -0.44 18.68 -22.71
N LEU A 310 -1.73 18.34 -22.85
CA LEU A 310 -2.67 18.27 -21.72
C LEU A 310 -2.63 16.93 -20.98
N LEU A 311 -2.15 15.85 -21.63
CA LEU A 311 -1.96 14.57 -20.95
C LEU A 311 -0.69 14.63 -20.12
N PRO A 312 -0.73 14.26 -18.82
CA PRO A 312 0.47 13.99 -18.07
C PRO A 312 1.23 12.83 -18.73
N GLY A 313 2.54 12.79 -18.56
CA GLY A 313 3.38 11.72 -19.12
C GLY A 313 2.89 10.33 -18.74
N LYS A 314 2.52 10.14 -17.47
CA LYS A 314 2.05 8.86 -16.92
C LYS A 314 0.54 8.62 -17.12
N VAL A 315 0.22 7.48 -17.74
CA VAL A 315 -1.13 6.96 -17.91
C VAL A 315 -1.28 5.65 -17.14
N GLU A 316 -2.04 5.67 -16.05
CA GLU A 316 -2.27 4.50 -15.17
C GLU A 316 -3.20 3.47 -15.82
N ARG A 317 -4.24 3.94 -16.52
CA ARG A 317 -5.26 3.07 -17.13
C ARG A 317 -5.86 3.70 -18.38
N LEU A 318 -6.05 2.90 -19.43
CA LEU A 318 -6.87 3.22 -20.57
C LEU A 318 -8.25 2.57 -20.45
N LEU A 319 -9.30 3.30 -20.83
CA LEU A 319 -10.69 2.85 -20.75
C LEU A 319 -11.42 3.22 -22.04
N ALA A 320 -12.32 2.34 -22.48
CA ALA A 320 -13.31 2.63 -23.49
C ALA A 320 -14.68 2.75 -22.82
N ILE A 321 -15.29 3.94 -22.87
CA ILE A 321 -16.63 4.20 -22.36
C ILE A 321 -17.43 4.88 -23.49
N ASP A 322 -18.56 4.30 -23.87
CA ASP A 322 -19.42 4.79 -24.96
C ASP A 322 -18.64 5.07 -26.25
N ALA A 323 -17.77 4.13 -26.65
CA ALA A 323 -16.87 4.20 -27.81
C ALA A 323 -15.84 5.35 -27.76
N ARG A 324 -15.67 6.05 -26.65
CA ARG A 324 -14.65 7.08 -26.45
C ARG A 324 -13.48 6.53 -25.64
N LEU A 325 -12.29 7.02 -25.97
CA LEU A 325 -11.07 6.71 -25.22
C LEU A 325 -10.93 7.66 -24.04
N TYR A 326 -10.66 7.07 -22.87
CA TYR A 326 -10.29 7.78 -21.65
C TYR A 326 -8.92 7.32 -21.19
N ALA A 327 -8.14 8.26 -20.70
CA ALA A 327 -6.84 8.02 -20.08
C ALA A 327 -6.90 8.47 -18.60
N LEU A 328 -6.72 7.53 -17.69
CA LEU A 328 -6.59 7.79 -16.27
C LEU A 328 -5.14 8.11 -15.97
N SER A 329 -4.89 9.27 -15.40
CA SER A 329 -3.60 9.62 -14.79
C SER A 329 -3.67 9.49 -13.28
N GLU A 330 -2.54 9.61 -12.61
CA GLU A 330 -2.47 9.57 -11.15
C GLU A 330 -3.46 10.50 -10.44
N ASN A 331 -3.84 11.61 -11.04
CA ASN A 331 -4.61 12.64 -10.36
C ASN A 331 -5.83 13.17 -11.13
N SER A 332 -6.09 12.65 -12.33
CA SER A 332 -7.23 13.09 -13.15
C SER A 332 -7.61 12.07 -14.21
N LEU A 333 -8.80 12.23 -14.77
CA LEU A 333 -9.27 11.48 -15.93
C LEU A 333 -9.36 12.43 -17.13
N TYR A 334 -8.84 11.98 -18.26
CA TYR A 334 -8.89 12.69 -19.54
C TYR A 334 -9.71 11.91 -20.54
N ARG A 335 -10.34 12.60 -21.46
CA ARG A 335 -11.13 12.02 -22.55
C ARG A 335 -10.65 12.59 -23.87
N ILE A 336 -10.58 11.76 -24.93
CA ILE A 336 -10.34 12.25 -26.27
C ILE A 336 -11.63 12.86 -26.85
N GLY A 337 -11.53 14.12 -27.31
CA GLY A 337 -12.62 14.84 -27.99
C GLY A 337 -12.84 14.36 -29.42
N ARG A 338 -13.91 14.87 -30.07
CA ARG A 338 -14.20 14.56 -31.48
C ARG A 338 -13.18 15.11 -32.46
N ASP A 339 -12.49 16.16 -32.08
CA ASP A 339 -11.41 16.82 -32.81
C ASP A 339 -10.04 16.17 -32.59
N GLY A 340 -9.96 15.10 -31.78
CA GLY A 340 -8.73 14.41 -31.39
C GLY A 340 -7.96 15.11 -30.27
N ALA A 341 -8.51 16.17 -29.66
CA ALA A 341 -7.89 16.83 -28.52
C ALA A 341 -8.25 16.12 -27.20
N TRP A 342 -7.32 16.14 -26.25
CA TRP A 342 -7.57 15.63 -24.91
C TRP A 342 -8.21 16.69 -24.02
N GLU A 343 -9.30 16.32 -23.37
CA GLU A 343 -10.06 17.15 -22.44
C GLU A 343 -9.97 16.54 -21.03
N ARG A 344 -9.67 17.35 -20.02
CA ARG A 344 -9.73 16.91 -18.63
C ARG A 344 -11.20 16.80 -18.20
N VAL A 345 -11.61 15.61 -17.75
CA VAL A 345 -12.98 15.32 -17.30
C VAL A 345 -13.12 15.49 -15.79
N LEU A 346 -12.12 15.02 -15.05
CA LEU A 346 -12.09 15.07 -13.60
C LEU A 346 -10.79 15.71 -13.13
N ASP A 347 -10.88 16.47 -12.06
CA ASP A 347 -9.74 17.11 -11.41
C ASP A 347 -9.53 16.56 -9.98
N ARG A 348 -8.37 16.83 -9.41
CA ARG A 348 -7.90 16.33 -8.09
C ARG A 348 -8.90 16.53 -6.95
N GLY A 349 -9.81 17.50 -7.04
CA GLY A 349 -10.56 18.01 -5.91
C GLY A 349 -9.68 18.82 -4.95
N ALA A 350 -10.31 19.53 -4.02
CA ALA A 350 -9.60 20.32 -3.02
C ALA A 350 -8.91 19.37 -2.01
N ALA A 351 -7.58 19.26 -2.10
CA ALA A 351 -6.76 18.64 -1.08
C ALA A 351 -6.17 19.72 -0.17
N VAL A 352 -6.09 19.46 1.11
CA VAL A 352 -5.42 20.32 2.09
C VAL A 352 -3.95 19.95 2.19
N LEU A 353 -3.66 18.65 2.20
CA LEU A 353 -2.30 18.11 2.25
C LEU A 353 -1.66 18.08 0.85
N ALA A 354 -0.37 18.32 0.79
CA ALA A 354 0.40 18.21 -0.46
C ALA A 354 0.69 16.76 -0.86
N ASP A 355 0.77 15.84 0.12
CA ASP A 355 1.01 14.41 -0.09
C ASP A 355 0.25 13.54 0.93
N ARG A 356 0.24 12.23 0.67
CA ARG A 356 -0.32 11.21 1.55
C ARG A 356 0.72 10.57 2.46
N ASN A 357 1.99 10.55 2.05
CA ASN A 357 3.09 9.90 2.77
C ASN A 357 3.64 10.80 3.89
N ILE A 358 2.97 10.75 5.04
CA ILE A 358 3.33 11.58 6.21
C ILE A 358 4.57 10.99 6.89
N SER A 359 5.55 11.83 7.20
CA SER A 359 6.79 11.40 7.89
C SER A 359 6.97 12.02 9.27
N ALA A 360 6.41 13.21 9.52
CA ALA A 360 6.56 13.91 10.80
C ALA A 360 5.36 14.81 11.09
N LEU A 361 5.03 14.99 12.38
CA LEU A 361 3.96 15.87 12.86
C LEU A 361 4.44 16.68 14.07
N ALA A 362 4.10 17.98 14.11
CA ALA A 362 4.28 18.83 15.29
C ALA A 362 3.24 19.94 15.35
N PHE A 363 2.87 20.37 16.55
CA PHE A 363 2.04 21.57 16.75
C PHE A 363 2.87 22.74 17.22
N ASP A 364 2.60 23.93 16.69
CA ASP A 364 3.18 25.18 17.18
C ASP A 364 2.27 25.90 18.22
N SER A 365 2.74 27.05 18.71
CA SER A 365 1.99 27.85 19.68
C SER A 365 0.67 28.42 19.16
N ALA A 366 0.58 28.69 17.86
CA ALA A 366 -0.64 29.16 17.21
C ALA A 366 -1.65 28.02 16.95
N GLY A 367 -1.26 26.78 17.21
CA GLY A 367 -2.08 25.60 16.99
C GLY A 367 -2.12 25.13 15.56
N ARG A 368 -1.22 25.59 14.75
CA ARG A 368 -1.06 25.08 13.42
C ARG A 368 -0.37 23.71 13.47
N LEU A 369 -0.82 22.78 12.63
CA LEU A 369 -0.20 21.48 12.50
C LEU A 369 0.86 21.54 11.40
N TRP A 370 2.10 21.30 11.76
CA TRP A 370 3.21 21.11 10.85
C TRP A 370 3.25 19.63 10.45
N THR A 371 3.16 19.36 9.16
CA THR A 371 3.10 18.02 8.59
C THR A 371 4.25 17.86 7.62
N GLY A 372 5.21 17.01 7.96
CA GLY A 372 6.35 16.67 7.10
C GLY A 372 6.02 15.48 6.19
N TYR A 373 6.61 15.48 5.00
CA TYR A 373 6.49 14.42 4.02
C TYR A 373 7.85 13.77 3.73
N PHE A 374 7.80 12.54 3.23
CA PHE A 374 9.01 11.84 2.85
C PHE A 374 9.66 12.49 1.61
N ASP A 375 8.88 12.84 0.59
CA ASP A 375 9.40 13.35 -0.70
C ASP A 375 8.89 14.75 -1.10
N ARG A 376 8.00 15.38 -0.31
CA ARG A 376 7.26 16.58 -0.71
C ARG A 376 7.35 17.73 0.28
N GLY A 377 8.52 17.90 0.93
CA GLY A 377 8.72 18.99 1.88
C GLY A 377 7.79 18.94 3.10
N LEU A 378 7.13 20.03 3.44
CA LEU A 378 6.20 20.13 4.57
C LEU A 378 5.02 21.07 4.30
N ASP A 379 3.92 20.82 5.00
CA ASP A 379 2.77 21.71 5.10
C ASP A 379 2.65 22.31 6.50
N ILE A 380 2.19 23.57 6.55
CA ILE A 380 1.75 24.25 7.78
C ILE A 380 0.23 24.42 7.69
N LEU A 381 -0.52 23.53 8.33
CA LEU A 381 -1.98 23.53 8.29
C LEU A 381 -2.55 24.53 9.30
N ALA A 382 -3.61 25.24 8.88
CA ALA A 382 -4.40 26.06 9.79
C ALA A 382 -5.00 25.21 10.94
N PRO A 383 -5.30 25.79 12.10
CA PRO A 383 -5.91 25.06 13.21
C PRO A 383 -7.24 24.37 12.87
N THR A 384 -7.95 24.87 11.86
CA THR A 384 -9.18 24.28 11.29
C THR A 384 -8.95 23.11 10.36
N LEU A 385 -7.70 22.87 9.93
CA LEU A 385 -7.28 21.83 8.98
C LEU A 385 -7.95 21.93 7.59
N ASP A 386 -8.37 23.12 7.19
CA ASP A 386 -9.06 23.39 5.92
C ASP A 386 -8.17 24.01 4.84
N ARG A 387 -6.98 24.44 5.21
CA ARG A 387 -5.98 25.04 4.33
C ARG A 387 -4.59 24.86 4.87
N ALA A 388 -3.62 24.83 3.95
CA ALA A 388 -2.20 24.70 4.28
C ALA A 388 -1.34 25.70 3.50
N THR A 389 -0.16 26.01 4.06
CA THR A 389 0.95 26.62 3.34
C THR A 389 1.99 25.54 3.09
N HIS A 390 2.29 25.27 1.83
CA HIS A 390 3.29 24.27 1.44
C HIS A 390 4.67 24.90 1.29
N ILE A 391 5.71 24.21 1.79
CA ILE A 391 7.12 24.59 1.69
C ILE A 391 7.91 23.38 1.18
N GLU A 392 8.54 23.53 0.01
CA GLU A 392 9.41 22.54 -0.60
C GLU A 392 10.56 23.25 -1.29
N ASN A 393 11.79 22.88 -0.97
CA ASN A 393 13.02 23.40 -1.60
C ASN A 393 14.18 22.43 -1.33
N ASP A 394 15.40 22.76 -1.77
CA ASP A 394 16.60 21.92 -1.64
C ASP A 394 16.99 21.58 -0.20
N HIS A 395 16.43 22.26 0.80
CA HIS A 395 16.66 22.02 2.22
C HIS A 395 15.47 21.39 2.92
N VAL A 396 14.27 21.64 2.42
CA VAL A 396 13.00 21.21 2.99
C VAL A 396 12.43 20.06 2.13
N PHE A 397 13.04 18.90 2.26
CA PHE A 397 12.56 17.63 1.68
C PHE A 397 13.02 16.48 2.58
N CYS A 398 12.39 15.31 2.47
CA CYS A 398 12.67 14.13 3.29
C CYS A 398 12.71 14.49 4.78
N ILE A 399 11.55 14.90 5.32
CA ILE A 399 11.43 15.34 6.70
C ILE A 399 11.47 14.13 7.63
N ASN A 400 12.49 14.03 8.48
CA ASN A 400 12.65 12.94 9.44
C ASN A 400 11.98 13.25 10.79
N ARG A 401 11.96 14.53 11.19
CA ARG A 401 11.40 14.97 12.45
C ARG A 401 10.97 16.43 12.38
N LEU A 402 9.88 16.76 13.06
CA LEU A 402 9.45 18.14 13.35
C LEU A 402 9.36 18.31 14.86
N VAL A 403 9.98 19.37 15.38
CA VAL A 403 9.96 19.70 16.81
C VAL A 403 9.73 21.22 16.97
N TRP A 404 8.73 21.57 17.75
CA TRP A 404 8.50 22.95 18.13
C TRP A 404 9.12 23.27 19.50
N ASP A 405 9.96 24.30 19.54
CA ASP A 405 10.53 24.83 20.76
C ASP A 405 9.68 26.00 21.27
N ARG A 406 9.08 25.79 22.44
CA ARG A 406 8.22 26.77 23.08
C ARG A 406 8.97 28.04 23.53
N GLU A 407 10.18 27.88 24.04
CA GLU A 407 10.96 29.00 24.62
C GLU A 407 11.42 29.97 23.53
N ARG A 408 11.87 29.45 22.40
CA ARG A 408 12.35 30.23 21.26
C ARG A 408 11.26 30.56 20.24
N ASN A 409 10.10 29.90 20.36
CA ASN A 409 9.02 29.94 19.39
C ASN A 409 9.49 29.66 17.96
N VAL A 410 10.24 28.58 17.81
CA VAL A 410 10.86 28.09 16.55
C VAL A 410 10.38 26.69 16.29
N THR A 411 10.10 26.36 15.03
CA THR A 411 9.94 24.98 14.59
C THR A 411 11.23 24.51 13.91
N ALA A 412 11.77 23.37 14.36
CA ALA A 412 12.91 22.73 13.75
C ALA A 412 12.45 21.54 12.90
N ALA A 413 12.92 21.50 11.66
CA ALA A 413 12.74 20.37 10.75
C ALA A 413 14.09 19.65 10.53
N ALA A 414 14.19 18.42 11.01
CA ALA A 414 15.30 17.51 10.70
C ALA A 414 15.06 16.92 9.31
N THR A 415 15.99 17.15 8.39
CA THR A 415 15.84 16.73 6.99
C THR A 415 17.03 15.90 6.51
N ALA A 416 16.93 15.31 5.34
CA ALA A 416 18.06 14.63 4.71
C ALA A 416 19.20 15.59 4.36
N ASN A 417 18.96 16.92 4.31
CA ASN A 417 19.93 17.93 3.87
C ASN A 417 20.12 19.09 4.86
N GLY A 418 19.98 18.82 6.14
CA GLY A 418 20.24 19.79 7.22
C GLY A 418 19.17 19.81 8.30
N LEU A 419 19.39 20.66 9.29
CA LEU A 419 18.40 21.10 10.24
C LEU A 419 17.91 22.47 9.83
N VAL A 420 16.62 22.61 9.51
CA VAL A 420 16.01 23.87 9.10
C VAL A 420 15.21 24.43 10.27
N LEU A 421 15.50 25.68 10.64
CA LEU A 421 14.79 26.40 11.70
C LEU A 421 13.83 27.43 11.08
N PHE A 422 12.56 27.35 11.49
CA PHE A 422 11.50 28.26 11.05
C PHE A 422 11.05 29.17 12.18
N ASP A 423 10.74 30.41 11.85
CA ASP A 423 10.13 31.37 12.79
C ASP A 423 8.62 31.07 13.01
N ALA A 424 8.04 31.83 13.95
CA ALA A 424 6.60 31.73 14.24
C ALA A 424 5.69 32.04 13.05
N ALA A 425 6.17 32.69 12.00
CA ALA A 425 5.42 32.92 10.77
C ALA A 425 5.54 31.77 9.75
N GLY A 426 6.40 30.80 10.01
CA GLY A 426 6.70 29.70 9.09
C GLY A 426 7.74 30.06 8.04
N ARG A 427 8.52 31.14 8.26
CA ARG A 427 9.61 31.52 7.35
C ARG A 427 10.90 30.87 7.82
N GLU A 428 11.67 30.33 6.87
CA GLU A 428 13.00 29.79 7.11
C GLU A 428 13.92 30.86 7.68
N ARG A 429 14.56 30.61 8.81
CA ARG A 429 15.50 31.48 9.47
C ARG A 429 16.93 31.04 9.30
N GLN A 430 17.18 29.75 9.38
CA GLN A 430 18.53 29.20 9.37
C GLN A 430 18.51 27.76 8.89
N VAL A 431 19.52 27.39 8.11
CA VAL A 431 19.84 26.01 7.74
C VAL A 431 21.18 25.65 8.36
N LEU A 432 21.21 24.58 9.13
CA LEU A 432 22.41 24.06 9.78
C LEU A 432 22.82 22.76 9.09
N ARG A 433 24.07 22.71 8.65
CA ARG A 433 24.72 21.59 7.96
C ARG A 433 26.13 21.37 8.52
N ARG A 434 26.94 20.58 7.83
CA ARG A 434 28.35 20.40 8.21
C ARG A 434 29.12 21.70 8.20
N GLU A 435 28.88 22.57 7.25
CA GLU A 435 29.52 23.89 7.12
C GLU A 435 29.17 24.82 8.29
N GLN A 436 28.05 24.58 8.97
CA GLN A 436 27.64 25.31 10.17
C GLN A 436 27.92 24.54 11.46
N GLY A 437 28.72 23.47 11.41
CA GLY A 437 29.25 22.76 12.57
C GLY A 437 28.56 21.44 12.92
N LEU A 438 27.58 20.97 12.14
CA LEU A 438 27.06 19.62 12.35
C LEU A 438 28.09 18.56 11.93
N ILE A 439 28.10 17.41 12.63
CA ILE A 439 28.97 16.30 12.26
C ILE A 439 28.60 15.65 10.92
N ALA A 440 27.30 15.73 10.54
CA ALA A 440 26.79 15.33 9.23
C ALA A 440 25.61 16.20 8.82
N SER A 441 25.36 16.36 7.52
CA SER A 441 24.22 17.17 7.02
C SER A 441 22.90 16.41 7.10
N GLN A 442 22.88 15.09 6.98
CA GLN A 442 21.66 14.31 7.19
C GLN A 442 21.29 14.33 8.68
N VAL A 443 20.12 14.87 9.00
CA VAL A 443 19.62 14.97 10.38
C VAL A 443 18.47 13.99 10.60
N THR A 444 18.57 13.17 11.64
CA THR A 444 17.58 12.14 11.97
C THR A 444 16.61 12.58 13.06
N ASP A 445 17.08 13.36 14.04
CA ASP A 445 16.27 13.90 15.13
C ASP A 445 16.90 15.16 15.72
N VAL A 446 16.11 15.95 16.45
CA VAL A 446 16.55 17.13 17.19
C VAL A 446 15.83 17.23 18.53
N ALA A 447 16.55 17.64 19.56
CA ALA A 447 16.00 17.92 20.89
C ALA A 447 16.50 19.29 21.39
N PHE A 448 15.58 20.13 21.86
CA PHE A 448 15.92 21.39 22.53
C PHE A 448 16.18 21.17 24.01
N ARG A 449 17.21 21.81 24.55
CA ARG A 449 17.65 21.63 25.92
C ARG A 449 18.54 22.78 26.40
N GLY A 450 18.30 23.29 27.62
CA GLY A 450 19.23 24.19 28.33
C GLY A 450 19.74 25.41 27.56
N GLY A 451 18.88 26.06 26.78
CA GLY A 451 19.27 27.20 25.95
C GLY A 451 19.92 26.82 24.60
N GLY A 452 20.26 25.53 24.38
CA GLY A 452 20.82 24.98 23.16
C GLY A 452 19.94 23.93 22.50
N MET A 453 20.51 23.17 21.57
CA MET A 453 19.88 22.02 20.93
C MET A 453 20.89 20.89 20.74
N VAL A 454 20.36 19.67 20.65
CA VAL A 454 21.14 18.48 20.28
C VAL A 454 20.58 17.93 18.99
N VAL A 455 21.45 17.67 18.02
CA VAL A 455 21.11 17.21 16.67
C VAL A 455 21.68 15.80 16.48
N ALA A 456 20.81 14.84 16.18
CA ALA A 456 21.21 13.47 15.88
C ALA A 456 21.44 13.30 14.38
N THR A 457 22.46 12.53 14.04
CA THR A 457 22.84 12.23 12.66
C THR A 457 23.34 10.78 12.54
N PRO A 458 23.51 10.23 11.32
CA PRO A 458 24.15 8.93 11.13
C PRO A 458 25.64 8.87 11.56
N ALA A 459 26.27 10.02 11.83
CA ALA A 459 27.68 10.10 12.22
C ALA A 459 27.91 10.35 13.72
N GLY A 460 26.87 10.64 14.48
CA GLY A 460 26.89 10.99 15.90
C GLY A 460 25.87 12.04 16.26
N VAL A 461 26.07 12.70 17.40
CA VAL A 461 25.26 13.83 17.85
C VAL A 461 26.09 15.11 17.94
N THR A 462 25.47 16.23 17.59
CA THR A 462 26.08 17.57 17.74
C THR A 462 25.30 18.39 18.75
N PHE A 463 25.97 18.92 19.76
CA PHE A 463 25.46 19.93 20.69
C PHE A 463 25.71 21.30 20.10
N LEU A 464 24.69 22.13 20.05
CA LEU A 464 24.71 23.51 19.57
C LEU A 464 24.20 24.40 20.68
N ASP A 465 25.04 25.29 21.20
CA ASP A 465 24.71 26.26 22.23
C ASP A 465 25.45 27.60 21.99
N GLY A 466 25.41 28.52 22.95
CA GLY A 466 26.09 29.79 22.86
C GLY A 466 27.62 29.73 22.81
N ALA A 467 28.21 28.59 23.14
CA ALA A 467 29.65 28.31 23.06
C ALA A 467 30.10 27.76 21.70
N GLY A 468 29.15 27.35 20.85
CA GLY A 468 29.41 26.82 19.52
C GLY A 468 28.88 25.42 19.28
N ALA A 469 29.55 24.68 18.40
CA ALA A 469 29.20 23.31 18.03
C ALA A 469 30.20 22.30 18.59
N ARG A 470 29.70 21.25 19.25
CA ARG A 470 30.51 20.15 19.80
C ARG A 470 29.86 18.82 19.45
N SER A 471 30.61 17.91 18.87
CA SER A 471 30.11 16.62 18.43
C SER A 471 30.62 15.45 19.26
N LEU A 472 29.73 14.48 19.51
CA LEU A 472 29.99 13.20 20.16
C LEU A 472 29.66 12.05 19.22
N TYR A 473 30.53 11.05 19.17
CA TYR A 473 30.39 9.81 18.40
C TYR A 473 31.03 8.63 19.15
N ALA A 474 31.15 7.45 18.58
CA ALA A 474 31.59 6.25 19.26
C ALA A 474 32.98 6.42 19.96
N PHE A 475 33.89 7.18 19.38
CA PHE A 475 35.20 7.50 20.02
C PHE A 475 35.05 8.23 21.37
N HIS A 476 33.98 9.01 21.55
CA HIS A 476 33.66 9.74 22.78
C HIS A 476 32.72 8.95 23.70
N GLY A 477 32.51 7.65 23.42
CA GLY A 477 31.78 6.72 24.26
C GLY A 477 30.31 6.47 23.85
N LEU A 478 29.78 7.01 22.77
CA LEU A 478 28.48 6.58 22.26
C LEU A 478 28.53 5.10 21.88
N VAL A 479 27.45 4.36 22.16
CA VAL A 479 27.35 2.94 21.82
C VAL A 479 27.41 2.67 20.32
N ASN A 480 26.98 3.61 19.50
CA ASN A 480 27.04 3.59 18.03
C ASN A 480 26.91 5.00 17.47
N ASN A 481 27.51 5.25 16.29
CA ASN A 481 27.47 6.57 15.64
C ASN A 481 26.09 6.90 15.09
N HIS A 482 25.36 5.92 14.57
CA HIS A 482 24.10 6.14 13.89
C HIS A 482 22.98 6.41 14.92
N ALA A 483 22.78 7.69 15.25
CA ALA A 483 21.74 8.13 16.17
C ALA A 483 20.41 8.34 15.41
N TYR A 484 19.30 7.88 15.99
CA TYR A 484 17.94 7.95 15.43
C TYR A 484 16.96 8.72 16.30
N ALA A 485 17.09 8.65 17.62
CA ALA A 485 16.12 9.20 18.55
C ALA A 485 16.81 9.92 19.70
N LEU A 486 16.30 11.09 20.03
CA LEU A 486 16.76 11.90 21.16
C LEU A 486 15.61 12.13 22.15
N ALA A 487 15.92 12.06 23.44
CA ALA A 487 14.98 12.47 24.47
C ALA A 487 15.72 13.12 25.64
N ALA A 488 15.40 14.39 25.90
CA ALA A 488 16.05 15.20 26.93
C ALA A 488 15.16 15.42 28.15
N ALA A 489 15.75 15.46 29.33
CA ALA A 489 15.09 15.80 30.59
C ALA A 489 16.09 16.48 31.55
N GLY A 490 16.05 17.79 31.64
CA GLY A 490 17.07 18.56 32.36
C GLY A 490 18.47 18.25 31.79
N GLU A 491 19.40 17.85 32.66
CA GLU A 491 20.76 17.51 32.26
C GLU A 491 20.92 16.11 31.65
N ARG A 492 19.87 15.29 31.74
CA ARG A 492 19.89 13.93 31.17
C ARG A 492 19.46 13.93 29.71
N LEU A 493 20.23 13.24 28.87
CA LEU A 493 19.94 13.01 27.46
C LEU A 493 20.04 11.52 27.16
N LEU A 494 19.01 10.95 26.55
CA LEU A 494 19.01 9.63 25.99
C LEU A 494 19.24 9.73 24.48
N VAL A 495 20.21 8.95 23.98
CA VAL A 495 20.54 8.87 22.54
C VAL A 495 20.28 7.44 22.09
N GLY A 496 19.19 7.24 21.36
CA GLY A 496 18.84 5.98 20.71
C GLY A 496 19.61 5.83 19.41
N THR A 497 20.31 4.70 19.27
CA THR A 497 21.16 4.44 18.11
C THR A 497 20.83 3.10 17.44
N LEU A 498 21.47 2.81 16.32
CA LEU A 498 21.40 1.50 15.65
C LEU A 498 21.96 0.37 16.52
N GLY A 499 22.92 0.67 17.42
CA GLY A 499 23.65 -0.30 18.25
C GLY A 499 23.22 -0.39 19.71
N GLY A 500 22.25 0.43 20.16
CA GLY A 500 21.79 0.48 21.54
C GLY A 500 21.37 1.87 22.00
N LEU A 501 21.24 2.04 23.30
CA LEU A 501 20.89 3.29 23.96
C LEU A 501 22.11 3.81 24.75
N SER A 502 22.51 5.06 24.49
CA SER A 502 23.45 5.80 25.32
C SER A 502 22.70 6.78 26.24
N VAL A 503 23.05 6.78 27.51
CA VAL A 503 22.56 7.74 28.52
C VAL A 503 23.68 8.72 28.86
N LEU A 504 23.39 9.99 28.69
CA LEU A 504 24.31 11.07 28.99
C LEU A 504 23.75 11.89 30.15
N ASP A 505 24.64 12.30 31.06
CA ASP A 505 24.37 13.34 32.07
C ASP A 505 25.44 14.44 31.91
N ASN A 506 25.03 15.70 31.89
CA ASN A 506 25.92 16.84 31.62
C ASN A 506 26.81 16.61 30.38
N ASP A 507 26.20 16.17 29.27
CA ASP A 507 26.81 15.88 27.96
C ASP A 507 27.98 14.84 28.01
N THR A 508 28.07 14.05 29.06
CA THR A 508 29.03 12.97 29.18
C THR A 508 28.30 11.65 29.19
N VAL A 509 28.77 10.68 28.38
CA VAL A 509 28.20 9.33 28.35
C VAL A 509 28.44 8.65 29.71
N ARG A 510 27.37 8.25 30.38
CA ARG A 510 27.36 7.58 31.67
C ARG A 510 27.13 6.07 31.55
N ALA A 511 26.28 5.67 30.63
CA ALA A 511 25.96 4.27 30.44
C ALA A 511 25.57 3.98 28.98
N ASN A 512 25.89 2.77 28.54
CA ASN A 512 25.47 2.21 27.27
C ASN A 512 24.70 0.91 27.51
N TYR A 513 23.55 0.81 26.91
CA TYR A 513 22.65 -0.33 27.02
C TYR A 513 22.41 -1.00 25.66
N THR A 514 22.57 -2.32 25.65
CA THR A 514 22.37 -3.20 24.50
C THR A 514 21.54 -4.42 24.92
N THR A 515 21.21 -5.28 24.00
CA THR A 515 20.59 -6.58 24.33
C THR A 515 21.40 -7.47 25.24
N ALA A 516 22.72 -7.24 25.32
CA ALA A 516 23.64 -8.04 26.14
C ALA A 516 23.65 -7.65 27.64
N ASN A 517 23.35 -6.38 27.96
CA ASN A 517 23.50 -5.85 29.33
C ASN A 517 22.24 -5.11 29.85
N SER A 518 21.12 -5.24 29.17
CA SER A 518 19.87 -4.58 29.54
C SER A 518 18.63 -5.46 29.28
N GLY A 519 17.44 -4.92 29.47
CA GLY A 519 16.19 -5.58 29.12
C GLY A 519 15.80 -5.46 27.65
N LEU A 520 16.59 -4.79 26.80
CA LEU A 520 16.33 -4.60 25.40
C LEU A 520 16.19 -5.95 24.65
N ARG A 521 15.25 -6.02 23.71
CA ARG A 521 15.07 -7.17 22.81
C ARG A 521 15.69 -6.95 21.44
N HIS A 522 16.00 -5.69 21.10
CA HIS A 522 16.64 -5.28 19.85
C HIS A 522 17.51 -4.05 20.10
N ASN A 523 18.68 -3.97 19.45
CA ASN A 523 19.61 -2.86 19.68
C ASN A 523 19.23 -1.58 18.93
N TRP A 524 18.53 -1.67 17.81
CA TRP A 524 18.15 -0.48 17.08
C TRP A 524 16.99 0.23 17.81
N ILE A 525 17.33 1.36 18.44
CA ILE A 525 16.39 2.24 19.14
C ILE A 525 15.82 3.24 18.11
N THR A 526 14.53 3.21 17.89
CA THR A 526 13.86 4.01 16.86
C THR A 526 13.11 5.22 17.40
N ALA A 527 12.60 5.14 18.63
CA ALA A 527 11.83 6.22 19.23
C ALA A 527 11.93 6.17 20.76
N ILE A 528 11.81 7.32 21.42
CA ILE A 528 11.81 7.44 22.88
C ILE A 528 10.72 8.41 23.29
N ALA A 529 9.85 8.00 24.22
CA ALA A 529 8.87 8.87 24.86
C ALA A 529 9.09 8.92 26.38
N ARG A 530 8.85 10.09 27.01
CA ARG A 530 9.02 10.27 28.45
C ARG A 530 7.68 10.45 29.14
N VAL A 531 7.51 9.80 30.29
CA VAL A 531 6.34 9.94 31.16
C VAL A 531 6.83 10.11 32.61
N GLY A 532 6.77 11.32 33.15
CA GLY A 532 7.35 11.61 34.47
C GLY A 532 8.84 11.28 34.49
N ASP A 533 9.25 10.36 35.38
CA ASP A 533 10.64 9.89 35.51
C ASP A 533 10.93 8.58 34.78
N GLU A 534 9.99 8.10 33.97
CA GLU A 534 10.13 6.89 33.18
C GLU A 534 10.27 7.19 31.68
N TRP A 535 11.01 6.35 30.99
CA TRP A 535 11.22 6.40 29.55
C TRP A 535 10.65 5.16 28.91
N PHE A 536 9.87 5.34 27.86
CA PHE A 536 9.39 4.29 26.99
C PHE A 536 10.31 4.27 25.76
N VAL A 537 11.02 3.17 25.60
CA VAL A 537 12.05 3.00 24.57
C VAL A 537 11.50 2.06 23.51
N GLY A 538 11.24 2.58 22.32
CA GLY A 538 10.80 1.85 21.14
C GLY A 538 11.98 1.31 20.35
N THR A 539 11.83 0.10 19.81
CA THR A 539 12.87 -0.58 19.04
C THR A 539 12.36 -1.13 17.72
N TYR A 540 13.24 -1.29 16.74
CA TYR A 540 12.94 -1.94 15.47
C TYR A 540 12.91 -3.47 15.61
N GLY A 541 11.81 -4.04 16.04
CA GLY A 541 11.65 -5.50 16.16
C GLY A 541 11.59 -6.06 17.57
N GLY A 542 11.82 -5.24 18.61
CA GLY A 542 11.66 -5.65 20.02
C GLY A 542 10.43 -5.08 20.71
N GLY A 543 9.66 -4.21 20.01
CA GLY A 543 8.54 -3.46 20.57
C GLY A 543 9.01 -2.37 21.52
N VAL A 544 8.21 -2.08 22.55
CA VAL A 544 8.46 -1.04 23.56
C VAL A 544 8.88 -1.68 24.88
N ILE A 545 9.87 -1.07 25.53
CA ILE A 545 10.33 -1.42 26.88
C ILE A 545 10.40 -0.17 27.75
N ARG A 546 10.22 -0.32 29.06
CA ARG A 546 10.31 0.77 30.03
C ARG A 546 11.68 0.82 30.70
N PHE A 547 12.20 2.03 30.84
CA PHE A 547 13.46 2.34 31.51
C PHE A 547 13.22 3.48 32.51
N ASP A 548 13.64 3.31 33.76
CA ASP A 548 13.44 4.33 34.79
C ASP A 548 14.71 5.13 35.09
N SER A 549 14.56 6.19 35.89
CA SER A 549 15.68 7.07 36.28
C SER A 549 16.77 6.38 37.10
N SER A 550 16.48 5.23 37.72
CA SER A 550 17.45 4.40 38.46
C SER A 550 18.28 3.49 37.55
N GLY A 551 17.99 3.45 36.25
CA GLY A 551 18.68 2.57 35.30
C GLY A 551 18.04 1.18 35.19
N ARG A 552 16.86 0.96 35.76
CA ARG A 552 16.18 -0.34 35.77
C ARG A 552 15.30 -0.49 34.55
N TRP A 553 15.38 -1.63 33.91
CA TRP A 553 14.58 -2.03 32.78
C TRP A 553 13.38 -2.89 33.19
N SER A 554 12.20 -2.62 32.65
CA SER A 554 11.01 -3.44 32.88
C SER A 554 10.23 -3.68 31.59
N ARG A 555 9.81 -4.94 31.40
CA ARG A 555 9.04 -5.40 30.25
C ARG A 555 7.56 -5.32 30.54
N PHE A 556 6.76 -5.21 29.49
CA PHE A 556 5.30 -5.27 29.57
C PHE A 556 4.84 -6.72 29.33
N PRO A 557 4.14 -7.35 30.30
CA PRO A 557 3.73 -8.75 30.21
C PRO A 557 2.73 -9.02 29.08
N ASP A 558 1.96 -8.01 28.72
CA ASP A 558 0.91 -8.05 27.70
C ASP A 558 1.44 -7.79 26.28
N LEU A 559 2.65 -7.22 26.11
CA LEU A 559 3.35 -7.14 24.83
C LEU A 559 4.18 -8.42 24.58
N ARG A 560 3.49 -9.52 24.26
CA ARG A 560 4.16 -10.83 24.07
C ARG A 560 4.83 -10.96 22.69
N ALA A 561 4.19 -10.48 21.64
CA ALA A 561 4.74 -10.52 20.28
C ALA A 561 5.66 -9.32 20.02
N PRO A 562 6.80 -9.52 19.37
CA PRO A 562 7.65 -8.43 18.92
C PRO A 562 6.95 -7.65 17.79
N PHE A 563 7.20 -6.33 17.72
CA PHE A 563 6.74 -5.46 16.65
C PHE A 563 7.77 -4.36 16.37
N GLU A 564 7.73 -3.80 15.18
CA GLU A 564 8.63 -2.73 14.76
C GLU A 564 8.01 -1.38 15.13
N VAL A 565 8.65 -0.64 16.03
CA VAL A 565 8.30 0.77 16.30
C VAL A 565 8.95 1.64 15.24
N ASN A 566 8.15 2.46 14.56
CA ASN A 566 8.67 3.39 13.55
C ASN A 566 9.54 4.49 14.17
N THR A 567 10.47 5.00 13.37
CA THR A 567 11.39 6.06 13.80
C THR A 567 10.59 7.30 14.18
N ASN A 568 10.88 7.81 15.39
CA ASN A 568 10.23 8.98 15.98
C ASN A 568 8.70 8.90 16.12
N ALA A 569 8.08 7.73 15.94
CA ALA A 569 6.64 7.53 16.00
C ALA A 569 6.17 7.12 17.42
N MET A 570 6.65 7.78 18.45
CA MET A 570 6.15 7.64 19.82
C MET A 570 5.66 8.97 20.37
N LEU A 571 4.55 8.92 21.10
CA LEU A 571 3.91 10.06 21.72
C LEU A 571 3.49 9.69 23.15
N ALA A 572 3.78 10.56 24.11
CA ALA A 572 3.25 10.45 25.47
C ALA A 572 2.29 11.61 25.74
N THR A 573 1.14 11.26 26.32
CA THR A 573 0.16 12.21 26.84
C THR A 573 0.00 12.04 28.36
N GLU A 574 -0.91 12.78 28.96
CA GLU A 574 -1.28 12.59 30.36
C GLU A 574 -1.87 11.20 30.62
N HIS A 575 -2.63 10.67 29.65
CA HIS A 575 -3.43 9.44 29.81
C HIS A 575 -2.78 8.19 29.22
N ALA A 576 -1.97 8.33 28.17
CA ALA A 576 -1.47 7.18 27.42
C ALA A 576 -0.06 7.39 26.83
N VAL A 577 0.56 6.27 26.42
CA VAL A 577 1.73 6.28 25.54
C VAL A 577 1.35 5.55 24.25
N TYR A 578 1.55 6.22 23.14
CA TYR A 578 1.28 5.71 21.79
C TYR A 578 2.59 5.34 21.11
N ALA A 579 2.60 4.19 20.43
CA ALA A 579 3.71 3.75 19.59
C ALA A 579 3.20 3.37 18.21
N GLY A 580 3.56 4.16 17.21
CA GLY A 580 3.29 3.87 15.81
C GLY A 580 4.18 2.75 15.31
N SER A 581 3.60 1.80 14.59
CA SER A 581 4.32 0.63 14.09
C SER A 581 4.32 0.55 12.57
N LEU A 582 5.28 -0.22 12.03
CA LEU A 582 5.42 -0.41 10.58
C LEU A 582 4.24 -1.19 9.97
N ARG A 583 3.63 -2.12 10.72
CA ARG A 583 2.58 -3.03 10.18
C ARG A 583 1.42 -3.32 11.11
N GLY A 584 1.51 -2.88 12.35
CA GLY A 584 0.55 -3.23 13.41
C GLY A 584 -0.47 -2.13 13.74
N GLY A 585 -0.34 -0.93 13.15
CA GLY A 585 -1.09 0.25 13.54
C GLY A 585 -0.49 0.96 14.74
N ILE A 586 -1.31 1.44 15.67
CA ILE A 586 -0.89 2.14 16.88
C ILE A 586 -1.04 1.20 18.07
N TYR A 587 0.05 0.99 18.80
CA TYR A 587 0.01 0.37 20.12
C TYR A 587 -0.18 1.46 21.17
N VAL A 588 -1.16 1.30 22.02
CA VAL A 588 -1.56 2.29 23.04
C VAL A 588 -1.41 1.68 24.43
N TYR A 589 -0.57 2.27 25.24
CA TYR A 589 -0.43 1.96 26.66
C TYR A 589 -1.34 2.89 27.47
N ASP A 590 -2.42 2.36 28.00
CA ASP A 590 -3.29 3.07 28.93
C ASP A 590 -2.62 3.14 30.31
N ARG A 591 -2.37 4.34 30.80
CA ARG A 591 -1.61 4.57 32.04
C ARG A 591 -2.40 4.23 33.29
N ALA A 592 -3.74 4.34 33.24
CA ALA A 592 -4.58 4.06 34.38
C ALA A 592 -4.72 2.54 34.61
N SER A 593 -4.92 1.76 33.57
CA SER A 593 -5.01 0.30 33.64
C SER A 593 -3.65 -0.41 33.57
N ALA A 594 -2.59 0.30 33.19
CA ALA A 594 -1.25 -0.21 32.94
C ALA A 594 -1.24 -1.36 31.88
N ARG A 595 -2.08 -1.25 30.84
CA ARG A 595 -2.22 -2.26 29.79
C ARG A 595 -2.06 -1.68 28.39
N TRP A 596 -1.58 -2.55 27.49
CA TRP A 596 -1.50 -2.25 26.06
C TRP A 596 -2.73 -2.77 25.32
N HIS A 597 -3.22 -1.99 24.38
CA HIS A 597 -4.15 -2.40 23.34
C HIS A 597 -3.67 -1.88 21.98
N THR A 598 -4.32 -2.32 20.91
CA THR A 598 -3.92 -1.94 19.53
C THR A 598 -5.09 -1.27 18.83
N LEU A 599 -4.84 -0.09 18.25
CA LEU A 599 -5.75 0.61 17.35
C LEU A 599 -5.25 0.42 15.93
N ARG A 600 -6.02 -0.30 15.12
CA ARG A 600 -5.70 -0.58 13.71
C ARG A 600 -6.87 -0.28 12.77
N ALA A 601 -8.09 -0.61 13.21
CA ALA A 601 -9.29 -0.35 12.42
C ALA A 601 -9.49 1.15 12.19
N GLY A 602 -9.79 1.53 10.96
CA GLY A 602 -9.99 2.92 10.59
C GLY A 602 -8.73 3.72 10.25
N LEU A 603 -7.51 3.16 10.44
CA LEU A 603 -6.28 3.81 9.96
C LEU A 603 -6.17 3.65 8.44
N PRO A 604 -5.76 4.72 7.69
CA PRO A 604 -5.56 4.65 6.24
C PRO A 604 -4.49 3.65 5.81
N SER A 605 -3.55 3.36 6.70
CA SER A 605 -2.52 2.32 6.57
C SER A 605 -2.13 1.80 7.95
N PRO A 606 -1.74 0.52 8.09
CA PRO A 606 -1.17 0.00 9.32
C PRO A 606 0.26 0.49 9.60
N ASN A 607 0.89 1.18 8.64
CA ASN A 607 2.20 1.80 8.78
C ASN A 607 2.03 3.23 9.34
N VAL A 608 2.13 3.37 10.67
CA VAL A 608 1.99 4.66 11.35
C VAL A 608 3.37 5.28 11.57
N THR A 609 3.63 6.38 10.89
CA THR A 609 4.94 7.00 10.75
C THR A 609 5.15 8.21 11.66
N ALA A 610 4.06 8.87 12.09
CA ALA A 610 4.14 10.05 12.94
C ALA A 610 2.92 10.15 13.85
N LEU A 611 3.12 10.70 15.06
CA LEU A 611 2.08 10.93 16.06
C LEU A 611 2.22 12.31 16.67
N ALA A 612 1.10 13.03 16.85
CA ALA A 612 1.03 14.28 17.60
C ALA A 612 -0.29 14.35 18.38
N ALA A 613 -0.33 15.16 19.44
CA ALA A 613 -1.55 15.39 20.22
C ALA A 613 -1.78 16.87 20.49
N ARG A 614 -3.05 17.26 20.50
CA ARG A 614 -3.46 18.60 20.92
C ARG A 614 -4.92 18.61 21.39
N GLY A 615 -5.17 19.20 22.58
CA GLY A 615 -6.52 19.42 23.08
C GLY A 615 -7.37 18.13 23.21
N GLY A 616 -6.77 17.04 23.67
CA GLY A 616 -7.46 15.74 23.80
C GLY A 616 -7.72 15.02 22.45
N THR A 617 -7.08 15.48 21.37
CA THR A 617 -7.15 14.86 20.04
C THR A 617 -5.78 14.33 19.64
N ILE A 618 -5.75 13.08 19.19
CA ILE A 618 -4.56 12.44 18.63
C ILE A 618 -4.59 12.57 17.10
N TYR A 619 -3.44 12.86 16.53
CA TYR A 619 -3.20 12.93 15.09
C TYR A 619 -2.21 11.83 14.71
N ALA A 620 -2.59 10.99 13.78
CA ALA A 620 -1.77 9.88 13.31
C ALA A 620 -1.50 10.01 11.82
N GLY A 621 -0.24 10.24 11.49
CA GLY A 621 0.30 10.19 10.13
C GLY A 621 0.65 8.76 9.75
N THR A 622 0.31 8.40 8.54
CA THR A 622 0.64 7.11 7.93
C THR A 622 1.32 7.34 6.57
N ASP A 623 1.83 6.30 5.95
CA ASP A 623 2.30 6.35 4.55
C ASP A 623 1.14 6.50 3.52
N ASN A 624 -0.11 6.58 4.00
CA ASN A 624 -1.30 6.73 3.15
C ASN A 624 -2.29 7.80 3.64
N GLY A 625 -1.85 8.78 4.39
CA GLY A 625 -2.65 9.92 4.83
C GLY A 625 -2.63 10.16 6.33
N LEU A 626 -3.33 11.20 6.74
CA LEU A 626 -3.44 11.70 8.11
C LEU A 626 -4.87 11.51 8.61
N VAL A 627 -5.00 10.96 9.81
CA VAL A 627 -6.28 10.87 10.54
C VAL A 627 -6.17 11.52 11.90
N ARG A 628 -7.32 11.95 12.45
CA ARG A 628 -7.43 12.42 13.82
C ARG A 628 -8.56 11.69 14.56
N PHE A 629 -8.41 11.55 15.86
CA PHE A 629 -9.42 10.92 16.72
C PHE A 629 -9.30 11.42 18.16
N PRO A 630 -10.41 11.41 18.94
CA PRO A 630 -10.35 11.74 20.36
C PRO A 630 -9.44 10.77 21.13
N GLU A 631 -8.71 11.30 22.12
CA GLU A 631 -7.83 10.47 22.97
C GLU A 631 -8.57 9.36 23.71
N ASP A 632 -9.83 9.60 24.07
CA ASP A 632 -10.69 8.64 24.78
C ASP A 632 -11.37 7.60 23.86
N SER A 633 -11.03 7.58 22.56
CA SER A 633 -11.56 6.59 21.60
C SER A 633 -10.98 5.20 21.92
N ARG A 634 -11.78 4.36 22.58
CA ARG A 634 -11.47 2.97 22.93
C ARG A 634 -11.97 1.99 21.89
#